data_4b158391b4ca8b6d78b177459e08dffd
#
_entry.id   4b158391b4ca8b6d78b177459e08dffd
#
_cell.length_a   1.000
_cell.length_b   1.000
_cell.length_c   1.000
_cell.angle_alpha   90.00
_cell.angle_beta   90.00
_cell.angle_gamma   90.00
#
_symmetry.space_group_name_H-M   'P 1'
#
loop_
_entity.id
_entity.type
_entity.pdbx_description
1 polymer ?
#
loop_
_entity_poly.entity_id
_entity_poly.type
_entity_poly.pdbx_seq_one_letter_code
_entity_poly.pdbx_strand_id
1 'polypeptide(L)'
;YGTRLTGEGQVTVFGRNVVNVACMPASAGPALLPRLREDLFAIGRLERDVVACGLSLVNPALHPGPCLVNASSIERPDVDFFLYEHGFTPAAAKLALAVDRERVAVARALGYTDLQPVAEFAHIPADYTWQQLYMAIHGNITHTVIRGPNDLQHRYLTEDIPYGLVPWVYLGRWAGVAMPKTDAIIQLFQTIHGLDWYQAGCTPGKLGIDIMQPEAFAQYLQTGILQPEE
;
A
#
# COMPACT_ATOMS: atom_id res chain seq x y z
N TYR A 1 -12.78 -10.44 0.03
CA TYR A 1 -12.54 -11.84 0.40
C TYR A 1 -11.06 -12.19 0.23
N GLY A 2 -10.43 -12.76 1.27
CA GLY A 2 -9.16 -13.47 1.14
C GLY A 2 -9.43 -14.82 0.48
N THR A 3 -9.18 -14.93 -0.83
CA THR A 3 -9.47 -16.14 -1.60
C THR A 3 -8.22 -16.68 -2.29
N ARG A 4 -8.16 -17.98 -2.50
CA ARG A 4 -7.12 -18.65 -3.28
C ARG A 4 -7.74 -19.69 -4.19
N LEU A 5 -7.20 -19.82 -5.39
CA LEU A 5 -7.41 -20.98 -6.23
C LEU A 5 -6.69 -22.17 -5.58
N THR A 6 -7.44 -23.19 -5.20
CA THR A 6 -6.91 -24.39 -4.54
C THR A 6 -6.99 -25.63 -5.44
N GLY A 7 -7.57 -25.51 -6.64
CA GLY A 7 -7.68 -26.53 -7.65
C GLY A 7 -8.36 -25.99 -8.90
N GLU A 8 -8.45 -26.78 -9.95
CA GLU A 8 -9.17 -26.40 -11.17
C GLU A 8 -10.64 -26.14 -10.85
N GLY A 9 -11.10 -24.88 -11.05
CA GLY A 9 -12.47 -24.46 -10.74
C GLY A 9 -12.81 -24.39 -9.25
N GLN A 10 -11.83 -24.54 -8.34
CA GLN A 10 -12.03 -24.48 -6.89
C GLN A 10 -11.41 -23.23 -6.28
N VAL A 11 -12.19 -22.50 -5.50
CA VAL A 11 -11.75 -21.33 -4.75
C VAL A 11 -11.99 -21.55 -3.27
N THR A 12 -10.94 -21.45 -2.45
CA THR A 12 -11.08 -21.46 -1.00
C THR A 12 -11.13 -20.03 -0.46
N VAL A 13 -12.13 -19.73 0.36
CA VAL A 13 -12.29 -18.45 1.05
C VAL A 13 -11.70 -18.57 2.45
N PHE A 14 -10.59 -17.89 2.71
CA PHE A 14 -9.91 -17.88 4.02
C PHE A 14 -10.48 -16.83 4.97
N GLY A 15 -11.17 -15.81 4.45
CA GLY A 15 -11.76 -14.77 5.27
C GLY A 15 -12.52 -13.72 4.48
N ARG A 16 -13.33 -12.95 5.19
CA ARG A 16 -13.98 -11.75 4.66
C ARG A 16 -13.25 -10.54 5.20
N ASN A 17 -12.56 -9.82 4.32
CA ASN A 17 -11.92 -8.57 4.68
C ASN A 17 -12.94 -7.44 4.58
N VAL A 18 -12.93 -6.57 5.57
CA VAL A 18 -13.64 -5.29 5.48
C VAL A 18 -12.86 -4.38 4.54
N VAL A 19 -13.53 -3.78 3.57
CA VAL A 19 -12.92 -2.91 2.56
C VAL A 19 -13.38 -1.47 2.81
N ASN A 20 -12.43 -0.56 2.98
CA ASN A 20 -12.72 0.86 2.95
C ASN A 20 -12.84 1.34 1.50
N VAL A 21 -13.69 2.31 1.25
CA VAL A 21 -13.96 2.84 -0.08
C VAL A 21 -13.78 4.34 -0.11
N ALA A 22 -13.44 4.86 -1.27
CA ALA A 22 -13.44 6.29 -1.56
C ALA A 22 -14.11 6.55 -2.91
N CYS A 23 -14.58 7.75 -3.11
CA CYS A 23 -15.18 8.19 -4.37
C CYS A 23 -14.39 9.34 -4.96
N MET A 24 -14.44 9.46 -6.29
CA MET A 24 -14.01 10.64 -7.03
C MET A 24 -15.18 11.10 -7.90
N PRO A 25 -15.79 12.25 -7.65
CA PRO A 25 -15.50 13.20 -6.56
C PRO A 25 -15.89 12.65 -5.17
N ALA A 26 -15.18 13.11 -4.14
CA ALA A 26 -15.44 12.68 -2.76
C ALA A 26 -16.85 13.05 -2.29
N SER A 27 -17.40 14.17 -2.78
CA SER A 27 -18.76 14.62 -2.50
C SER A 27 -19.85 13.61 -2.88
N ALA A 28 -19.59 12.70 -3.84
CA ALA A 28 -20.55 11.66 -4.23
C ALA A 28 -20.60 10.49 -3.23
N GLY A 29 -19.56 10.32 -2.40
CA GLY A 29 -19.39 9.17 -1.51
C GLY A 29 -20.57 8.90 -0.58
N PRO A 30 -21.08 9.89 0.18
CA PRO A 30 -22.19 9.69 1.10
C PRO A 30 -23.46 9.16 0.42
N ALA A 31 -23.75 9.61 -0.80
CA ALA A 31 -24.92 9.14 -1.56
C ALA A 31 -24.74 7.72 -2.12
N LEU A 32 -23.50 7.34 -2.47
CA LEU A 32 -23.19 6.02 -3.03
C LEU A 32 -23.02 4.94 -1.97
N LEU A 33 -22.58 5.29 -0.77
CA LEU A 33 -22.23 4.33 0.28
C LEU A 33 -23.37 3.35 0.65
N PRO A 34 -24.65 3.78 0.80
CA PRO A 34 -25.74 2.86 1.09
C PRO A 34 -25.88 1.76 0.03
N ARG A 35 -25.83 2.14 -1.26
CA ARG A 35 -25.92 1.21 -2.38
C ARG A 35 -24.71 0.28 -2.44
N LEU A 36 -23.50 0.78 -2.21
CA LEU A 36 -22.30 -0.05 -2.17
C LEU A 36 -22.38 -1.10 -1.06
N ARG A 37 -22.99 -0.76 0.09
CA ARG A 37 -23.21 -1.71 1.19
C ARG A 37 -24.29 -2.74 0.90
N GLU A 38 -25.26 -2.40 0.07
CA GLU A 38 -26.31 -3.32 -0.40
C GLU A 38 -25.77 -4.30 -1.45
N ASP A 39 -25.03 -3.79 -2.44
CA ASP A 39 -24.52 -4.56 -3.56
C ASP A 39 -23.23 -5.35 -3.23
N LEU A 40 -22.37 -4.78 -2.38
CA LEU A 40 -21.06 -5.32 -2.00
C LEU A 40 -20.99 -5.47 -0.47
N PHE A 41 -21.06 -6.69 0.01
CA PHE A 41 -20.95 -6.92 1.45
C PHE A 41 -19.53 -6.61 1.94
N ALA A 42 -19.40 -6.30 3.25
CA ALA A 42 -18.16 -5.99 3.94
C ALA A 42 -17.52 -4.65 3.55
N ILE A 43 -18.34 -3.65 3.19
CA ILE A 43 -17.89 -2.26 3.13
C ILE A 43 -17.79 -1.71 4.56
N GLY A 44 -16.59 -1.30 4.93
CA GLY A 44 -16.28 -0.70 6.23
C GLY A 44 -16.66 0.77 6.28
N ARG A 45 -15.67 1.62 6.11
CA ARG A 45 -15.88 3.07 6.12
C ARG A 45 -15.70 3.69 4.73
N LEU A 46 -16.36 4.84 4.56
CA LEU A 46 -16.07 5.76 3.48
C LEU A 46 -14.85 6.60 3.91
N GLU A 47 -13.76 6.50 3.16
CA GLU A 47 -12.59 7.36 3.36
C GLU A 47 -12.89 8.78 2.86
N ARG A 48 -12.17 9.76 3.39
CA ARG A 48 -12.35 11.18 3.04
C ARG A 48 -12.30 11.44 1.53
N ASP A 49 -11.37 10.79 0.84
CA ASP A 49 -11.15 10.87 -0.59
C ASP A 49 -10.24 9.74 -1.08
N VAL A 50 -9.97 9.71 -2.38
CA VAL A 50 -9.14 8.66 -3.00
C VAL A 50 -7.68 8.70 -2.56
N VAL A 51 -7.15 9.84 -2.12
CA VAL A 51 -5.78 9.94 -1.57
C VAL A 51 -5.72 9.25 -0.20
N ALA A 52 -6.72 9.48 0.66
CA ALA A 52 -6.83 8.76 1.93
C ALA A 52 -6.88 7.25 1.70
N CYS A 53 -7.65 6.79 0.72
CA CYS A 53 -7.74 5.38 0.34
C CYS A 53 -6.39 4.83 -0.15
N GLY A 54 -5.69 5.57 -1.02
CA GLY A 54 -4.35 5.21 -1.51
C GLY A 54 -3.28 5.16 -0.41
N LEU A 55 -3.34 6.10 0.55
CA LEU A 55 -2.47 6.10 1.72
C LEU A 55 -2.86 5.02 2.75
N SER A 56 -4.04 4.41 2.66
CA SER A 56 -4.49 3.31 3.52
C SER A 56 -4.05 1.94 3.03
N LEU A 57 -3.35 1.83 1.90
CA LEU A 57 -2.79 0.57 1.43
C LEU A 57 -1.75 0.03 2.42
N VAL A 58 -1.86 -1.25 2.78
CA VAL A 58 -0.95 -1.90 3.74
C VAL A 58 0.21 -2.59 3.00
N ASN A 59 -0.09 -3.22 1.88
CA ASN A 59 0.84 -4.06 1.13
C ASN A 59 2.15 -3.35 0.72
N PRO A 60 2.13 -2.11 0.20
CA PRO A 60 3.37 -1.45 -0.18
C PRO A 60 4.35 -1.21 0.98
N ALA A 61 3.85 -1.10 2.22
CA ALA A 61 4.71 -1.02 3.39
C ALA A 61 5.27 -2.39 3.82
N LEU A 62 4.50 -3.48 3.60
CA LEU A 62 4.82 -4.81 4.12
C LEU A 62 5.52 -5.74 3.11
N HIS A 63 5.56 -5.42 1.82
CA HIS A 63 6.11 -6.34 0.81
C HIS A 63 7.47 -5.92 0.25
N PRO A 64 7.67 -4.74 -0.37
CA PRO A 64 8.92 -4.46 -1.09
C PRO A 64 10.15 -4.48 -0.20
N GLY A 65 10.13 -3.83 0.95
CA GLY A 65 11.25 -3.85 1.89
C GLY A 65 11.60 -5.26 2.39
N PRO A 66 10.64 -6.03 2.91
CA PRO A 66 10.85 -7.45 3.23
C PRO A 66 11.34 -8.31 2.06
N CYS A 67 10.80 -8.14 0.85
CA CYS A 67 11.29 -8.86 -0.33
C CYS A 67 12.73 -8.51 -0.67
N LEU A 68 13.12 -7.24 -0.54
CA LEU A 68 14.50 -6.80 -0.81
C LEU A 68 15.52 -7.55 0.06
N VAL A 69 15.27 -7.66 1.37
CA VAL A 69 16.19 -8.35 2.28
C VAL A 69 16.12 -9.88 2.20
N ASN A 70 15.20 -10.40 1.41
CA ASN A 70 15.03 -11.83 1.15
C ASN A 70 15.25 -12.20 -0.33
N ALA A 71 15.76 -11.30 -1.15
CA ALA A 71 15.91 -11.52 -2.61
C ALA A 71 16.61 -12.84 -2.93
N SER A 72 17.72 -13.15 -2.26
CA SER A 72 18.45 -14.40 -2.46
C SER A 72 17.65 -15.66 -2.10
N SER A 73 16.71 -15.57 -1.17
CA SER A 73 15.82 -16.69 -0.82
C SER A 73 14.66 -16.83 -1.79
N ILE A 74 14.17 -15.69 -2.32
CA ILE A 74 13.08 -15.65 -3.30
C ILE A 74 13.53 -16.24 -4.65
N GLU A 75 14.76 -15.95 -5.08
CA GLU A 75 15.30 -16.42 -6.36
C GLU A 75 15.81 -17.87 -6.33
N ARG A 76 15.67 -18.57 -5.21
CA ARG A 76 16.05 -19.99 -5.11
C ARG A 76 14.94 -20.89 -5.65
N PRO A 77 15.19 -21.61 -6.78
CA PRO A 77 14.16 -22.43 -7.43
C PRO A 77 13.83 -23.73 -6.66
N ASP A 78 14.69 -24.12 -5.72
CA ASP A 78 14.63 -25.38 -4.97
C ASP A 78 13.92 -25.26 -3.63
N VAL A 79 13.46 -24.06 -3.25
CA VAL A 79 12.85 -23.79 -1.94
C VAL A 79 11.53 -23.05 -2.08
N ASP A 80 10.51 -23.58 -1.44
CA ASP A 80 9.26 -22.84 -1.26
C ASP A 80 9.48 -21.71 -0.23
N PHE A 81 9.37 -20.48 -0.68
CA PHE A 81 9.53 -19.31 0.17
C PHE A 81 8.16 -18.82 0.65
N PHE A 82 8.06 -18.57 1.96
CA PHE A 82 6.88 -18.01 2.62
C PHE A 82 7.27 -16.70 3.30
N LEU A 83 6.83 -15.58 2.73
CA LEU A 83 7.26 -14.24 3.18
C LEU A 83 6.95 -14.02 4.66
N TYR A 84 5.77 -14.38 5.10
CA TYR A 84 5.30 -14.11 6.47
C TYR A 84 5.80 -15.12 7.50
N GLU A 85 6.23 -16.32 7.06
CA GLU A 85 6.80 -17.35 7.91
C GLU A 85 8.33 -17.26 7.96
N HIS A 86 8.97 -17.22 6.79
CA HIS A 86 10.42 -17.27 6.68
C HIS A 86 11.04 -15.88 6.50
N GLY A 87 10.37 -15.01 5.73
CA GLY A 87 10.93 -13.75 5.26
C GLY A 87 10.63 -12.55 6.15
N PHE A 88 9.58 -12.58 6.97
CA PHE A 88 9.26 -11.45 7.84
C PHE A 88 10.11 -11.50 9.11
N THR A 89 11.41 -11.29 8.93
CA THR A 89 12.44 -11.28 9.98
C THR A 89 12.46 -9.95 10.74
N PRO A 90 13.21 -9.82 11.86
CA PRO A 90 13.42 -8.53 12.52
C PRO A 90 13.94 -7.43 11.58
N ALA A 91 14.81 -7.76 10.61
CA ALA A 91 15.28 -6.81 9.60
C ALA A 91 14.16 -6.37 8.67
N ALA A 92 13.34 -7.30 8.19
CA ALA A 92 12.17 -7.03 7.36
C ALA A 92 11.15 -6.14 8.10
N ALA A 93 10.86 -6.44 9.37
CA ALA A 93 9.95 -5.65 10.20
C ALA A 93 10.44 -4.21 10.41
N LYS A 94 11.76 -4.01 10.56
CA LYS A 94 12.36 -2.67 10.67
C LYS A 94 12.21 -1.87 9.39
N LEU A 95 12.40 -2.49 8.22
CA LEU A 95 12.19 -1.82 6.93
C LEU A 95 10.71 -1.50 6.71
N ALA A 96 9.82 -2.43 6.97
CA ALA A 96 8.38 -2.20 6.87
C ALA A 96 7.93 -1.03 7.77
N LEU A 97 8.38 -1.00 9.04
CA LEU A 97 8.11 0.11 9.95
C LEU A 97 8.66 1.44 9.43
N ALA A 98 9.86 1.44 8.84
CA ALA A 98 10.48 2.67 8.33
C ALA A 98 9.67 3.25 7.17
N VAL A 99 9.22 2.42 6.24
CA VAL A 99 8.34 2.82 5.12
C VAL A 99 7.00 3.32 5.64
N ASP A 100 6.40 2.59 6.59
CA ASP A 100 5.12 2.99 7.16
C ASP A 100 5.17 4.33 7.89
N ARG A 101 6.24 4.60 8.63
CA ARG A 101 6.44 5.89 9.30
C ARG A 101 6.58 7.05 8.31
N GLU A 102 7.29 6.86 7.20
CA GLU A 102 7.38 7.87 6.14
C GLU A 102 6.01 8.12 5.52
N ARG A 103 5.25 7.07 5.21
CA ARG A 103 3.88 7.18 4.70
C ARG A 103 2.95 7.92 5.69
N VAL A 104 2.99 7.57 6.98
CA VAL A 104 2.19 8.26 8.02
C VAL A 104 2.58 9.74 8.14
N ALA A 105 3.86 10.07 7.99
CA ALA A 105 4.31 11.46 7.99
C ALA A 105 3.73 12.24 6.80
N VAL A 106 3.72 11.63 5.60
CA VAL A 106 3.07 12.20 4.40
C VAL A 106 1.57 12.38 4.64
N ALA A 107 0.89 11.36 5.14
CA ALA A 107 -0.53 11.42 5.45
C ALA A 107 -0.85 12.61 6.39
N ARG A 108 -0.09 12.76 7.47
CA ARG A 108 -0.26 13.86 8.43
C ARG A 108 -0.02 15.23 7.81
N ALA A 109 1.01 15.38 6.99
CA ALA A 109 1.32 16.63 6.30
C ALA A 109 0.21 17.03 5.32
N LEU A 110 -0.50 16.06 4.73
CA LEU A 110 -1.67 16.27 3.87
C LEU A 110 -3.00 16.38 4.67
N GLY A 111 -2.92 16.42 6.01
CA GLY A 111 -4.09 16.59 6.89
C GLY A 111 -4.92 15.31 7.12
N TYR A 112 -4.35 14.12 6.85
CA TYR A 112 -4.96 12.82 7.19
C TYR A 112 -4.37 12.32 8.51
N THR A 113 -4.89 12.84 9.64
CA THR A 113 -4.31 12.60 10.97
C THR A 113 -4.58 11.21 11.53
N ASP A 114 -5.66 10.56 11.07
CA ASP A 114 -6.17 9.31 11.64
C ASP A 114 -5.76 8.06 10.87
N LEU A 115 -4.94 8.20 9.81
CA LEU A 115 -4.50 7.10 8.99
C LEU A 115 -3.37 6.31 9.66
N GLN A 116 -3.70 5.12 10.16
CA GLN A 116 -2.77 4.16 10.77
C GLN A 116 -3.00 2.73 10.23
N PRO A 117 -3.01 2.51 8.89
CA PRO A 117 -3.52 1.27 8.31
C PRO A 117 -2.69 0.03 8.69
N VAL A 118 -1.37 0.13 8.86
CA VAL A 118 -0.56 -1.02 9.31
C VAL A 118 -0.88 -1.36 10.75
N ALA A 119 -1.05 -0.37 11.63
CA ALA A 119 -1.44 -0.60 13.02
C ALA A 119 -2.83 -1.23 13.12
N GLU A 120 -3.80 -0.71 12.35
CA GLU A 120 -5.16 -1.24 12.27
C GLU A 120 -5.15 -2.69 11.73
N PHE A 121 -4.43 -2.95 10.64
CA PHE A 121 -4.31 -4.28 10.04
C PHE A 121 -3.67 -5.30 10.98
N ALA A 122 -2.62 -4.90 11.68
CA ALA A 122 -1.88 -5.76 12.59
C ALA A 122 -2.49 -5.83 14.00
N HIS A 123 -3.56 -5.05 14.28
CA HIS A 123 -4.19 -4.93 15.60
C HIS A 123 -3.19 -4.54 16.71
N ILE A 124 -2.33 -3.57 16.43
CA ILE A 124 -1.30 -3.07 17.34
C ILE A 124 -1.47 -1.54 17.57
N PRO A 125 -0.88 -0.95 18.63
CA PRO A 125 -0.94 0.49 18.87
C PRO A 125 -0.39 1.32 17.71
N ALA A 126 -0.88 2.54 17.53
CA ALA A 126 -0.43 3.44 16.44
C ALA A 126 1.05 3.84 16.52
N ASP A 127 1.62 3.85 17.73
CA ASP A 127 3.04 4.15 18.00
C ASP A 127 3.92 2.89 18.07
N TYR A 128 3.46 1.82 17.45
CA TYR A 128 4.09 0.50 17.53
C TYR A 128 5.59 0.49 17.21
N THR A 129 6.28 -0.48 17.81
CA THR A 129 7.68 -0.80 17.55
C THR A 129 7.81 -1.89 16.50
N TRP A 130 9.02 -2.05 15.94
CA TRP A 130 9.27 -3.16 15.01
C TRP A 130 9.07 -4.54 15.65
N GLN A 131 9.29 -4.68 16.97
CA GLN A 131 9.05 -5.94 17.70
C GLN A 131 7.56 -6.28 17.72
N GLN A 132 6.71 -5.29 17.98
CA GLN A 132 5.25 -5.47 17.96
C GLN A 132 4.77 -5.83 16.55
N LEU A 133 5.28 -5.15 15.52
CA LEU A 133 4.97 -5.48 14.13
C LEU A 133 5.46 -6.90 13.77
N TYR A 134 6.70 -7.25 14.15
CA TYR A 134 7.24 -8.58 13.94
C TYR A 134 6.35 -9.65 14.59
N MET A 135 5.99 -9.48 15.85
CA MET A 135 5.15 -10.45 16.59
C MET A 135 3.74 -10.57 16.03
N ALA A 136 3.20 -9.49 15.44
CA ALA A 136 1.85 -9.48 14.85
C ALA A 136 1.79 -10.16 13.47
N ILE A 137 2.89 -10.09 12.69
CA ILE A 137 2.92 -10.57 11.30
C ILE A 137 3.62 -11.91 11.17
N HIS A 138 4.80 -12.09 11.80
CA HIS A 138 5.60 -13.31 11.69
C HIS A 138 4.85 -14.49 12.32
N GLY A 139 4.76 -15.58 11.59
CA GLY A 139 4.09 -16.79 12.07
C GLY A 139 2.57 -16.65 12.26
N ASN A 140 1.96 -15.55 11.81
CA ASN A 140 0.51 -15.41 11.89
C ASN A 140 -0.16 -16.45 10.99
N ILE A 141 -0.96 -17.34 11.61
CA ILE A 141 -1.56 -18.53 10.96
C ILE A 141 -2.39 -18.18 9.70
N THR A 142 -2.96 -17.01 9.63
CA THR A 142 -3.74 -16.56 8.46
C THR A 142 -2.86 -16.18 7.26
N HIS A 143 -1.59 -15.89 7.49
CA HIS A 143 -0.65 -15.44 6.47
C HIS A 143 0.45 -16.47 6.16
N THR A 144 0.78 -17.36 7.10
CA THR A 144 1.87 -18.36 6.96
C THR A 144 1.63 -19.35 5.83
N VAL A 145 0.37 -19.66 5.54
CA VAL A 145 -0.02 -20.54 4.44
C VAL A 145 0.03 -19.86 3.06
N ILE A 146 0.28 -18.54 3.02
CA ILE A 146 0.39 -17.81 1.78
C ILE A 146 1.80 -17.96 1.24
N ARG A 147 1.93 -18.72 0.15
CA ARG A 147 3.20 -18.82 -0.58
C ARG A 147 3.69 -17.42 -0.94
N GLY A 148 4.93 -17.14 -0.66
CA GLY A 148 5.59 -15.88 -1.00
C GLY A 148 5.93 -15.80 -2.48
N PRO A 149 6.59 -14.72 -2.90
CA PRO A 149 7.10 -14.63 -4.25
C PRO A 149 8.12 -15.75 -4.53
N ASN A 150 8.10 -16.26 -5.75
CA ASN A 150 9.03 -17.27 -6.26
C ASN A 150 10.02 -16.67 -7.27
N ASP A 151 9.90 -15.40 -7.54
CA ASP A 151 10.80 -14.57 -8.31
C ASP A 151 10.63 -13.09 -7.94
N LEU A 152 11.51 -12.24 -8.41
CA LEU A 152 11.44 -10.80 -8.16
C LEU A 152 10.52 -10.06 -9.15
N GLN A 153 9.83 -10.75 -10.08
CA GLN A 153 8.77 -10.20 -10.92
C GLN A 153 7.38 -10.40 -10.31
N HIS A 154 7.32 -10.92 -9.10
CA HIS A 154 6.05 -11.15 -8.40
C HIS A 154 5.31 -9.84 -8.13
N ARG A 155 3.97 -9.91 -8.09
CA ARG A 155 3.07 -8.76 -7.86
C ARG A 155 3.38 -7.95 -6.59
N TYR A 156 3.98 -8.53 -5.57
CA TYR A 156 4.43 -7.82 -4.36
C TYR A 156 5.46 -6.72 -4.67
N LEU A 157 6.05 -6.74 -5.87
CA LEU A 157 6.99 -5.75 -6.34
C LEU A 157 6.43 -4.99 -7.54
N THR A 158 5.91 -5.72 -8.55
CA THR A 158 5.43 -5.11 -9.80
C THR A 158 4.08 -4.40 -9.68
N GLU A 159 3.37 -4.55 -8.57
CA GLU A 159 2.17 -3.76 -8.21
C GLU A 159 2.49 -2.75 -7.10
N ASP A 160 3.08 -3.20 -5.98
CA ASP A 160 3.22 -2.36 -4.79
C ASP A 160 4.25 -1.24 -4.96
N ILE A 161 5.27 -1.43 -5.79
CA ILE A 161 6.24 -0.36 -6.10
C ILE A 161 5.58 0.72 -6.98
N PRO A 162 5.10 0.40 -8.22
CA PRO A 162 4.61 1.43 -9.14
C PRO A 162 3.29 2.08 -8.70
N TYR A 163 2.41 1.37 -7.99
CA TYR A 163 1.09 1.87 -7.62
C TYR A 163 0.93 2.17 -6.11
N GLY A 164 1.95 1.89 -5.31
CA GLY A 164 2.01 2.18 -3.89
C GLY A 164 3.16 3.11 -3.52
N LEU A 165 4.41 2.61 -3.57
CA LEU A 165 5.57 3.38 -3.11
C LEU A 165 5.83 4.62 -3.96
N VAL A 166 5.75 4.52 -5.29
CA VAL A 166 5.99 5.64 -6.21
C VAL A 166 5.02 6.80 -5.96
N PRO A 167 3.68 6.60 -5.97
CA PRO A 167 2.76 7.69 -5.65
C PRO A 167 2.95 8.24 -4.23
N TRP A 168 3.31 7.42 -3.23
CA TRP A 168 3.61 7.94 -1.90
C TRP A 168 4.81 8.87 -1.87
N VAL A 169 5.89 8.55 -2.61
CA VAL A 169 7.05 9.44 -2.73
C VAL A 169 6.69 10.75 -3.43
N TYR A 170 5.86 10.71 -4.48
CA TYR A 170 5.37 11.93 -5.13
C TYR A 170 4.51 12.78 -4.20
N LEU A 171 3.59 12.19 -3.46
CA LEU A 171 2.82 12.88 -2.44
C LEU A 171 3.71 13.46 -1.34
N GLY A 172 4.76 12.74 -0.94
CA GLY A 172 5.75 13.22 0.01
C GLY A 172 6.49 14.46 -0.49
N ARG A 173 6.99 14.42 -1.73
CA ARG A 173 7.65 15.58 -2.37
C ARG A 173 6.72 16.79 -2.41
N TRP A 174 5.49 16.59 -2.78
CA TRP A 174 4.47 17.62 -2.84
C TRP A 174 4.11 18.19 -1.46
N ALA A 175 4.05 17.34 -0.43
CA ALA A 175 3.80 17.72 0.95
C ALA A 175 5.06 18.26 1.70
N GLY A 176 6.21 18.32 1.05
CA GLY A 176 7.49 18.71 1.67
C GLY A 176 8.04 17.69 2.67
N VAL A 177 7.63 16.43 2.57
CA VAL A 177 8.05 15.33 3.45
C VAL A 177 9.02 14.40 2.71
N ALA A 178 10.24 14.28 3.23
CA ALA A 178 11.24 13.37 2.68
C ALA A 178 10.90 11.90 3.00
N MET A 179 11.06 11.02 2.00
CA MET A 179 10.84 9.57 2.13
C MET A 179 12.10 8.76 1.75
N PRO A 180 13.25 8.98 2.43
CA PRO A 180 14.53 8.43 1.97
C PRO A 180 14.59 6.88 2.03
N LYS A 181 13.89 6.20 2.92
CA LYS A 181 13.89 4.73 3.00
C LYS A 181 13.04 4.13 1.89
N THR A 182 11.88 4.72 1.63
CA THR A 182 10.98 4.34 0.53
C THR A 182 11.67 4.57 -0.82
N ASP A 183 12.32 5.73 -0.99
CA ASP A 183 13.06 6.08 -2.20
C ASP A 183 14.23 5.11 -2.45
N ALA A 184 14.99 4.76 -1.41
CA ALA A 184 16.08 3.79 -1.51
C ALA A 184 15.60 2.40 -1.96
N ILE A 185 14.46 1.92 -1.44
CA ILE A 185 13.87 0.65 -1.86
C ILE A 185 13.48 0.70 -3.34
N ILE A 186 12.84 1.77 -3.80
CA ILE A 186 12.46 1.96 -5.20
C ILE A 186 13.71 1.92 -6.09
N GLN A 187 14.76 2.67 -5.75
CA GLN A 187 16.01 2.75 -6.52
C GLN A 187 16.71 1.39 -6.63
N LEU A 188 16.75 0.62 -5.54
CA LEU A 188 17.34 -0.72 -5.57
C LEU A 188 16.55 -1.65 -6.50
N PHE A 189 15.23 -1.60 -6.46
CA PHE A 189 14.40 -2.39 -7.38
C PHE A 189 14.45 -1.87 -8.82
N GLN A 190 14.68 -0.58 -9.06
CA GLN A 190 14.99 -0.08 -10.42
C GLN A 190 16.21 -0.78 -11.01
N THR A 191 17.26 -0.94 -10.18
CA THR A 191 18.48 -1.65 -10.59
C THR A 191 18.21 -3.13 -10.86
N ILE A 192 17.48 -3.81 -9.96
CA ILE A 192 17.16 -5.23 -10.06
C ILE A 192 16.29 -5.52 -11.30
N HIS A 193 15.28 -4.68 -11.55
CA HIS A 193 14.34 -4.87 -12.66
C HIS A 193 14.81 -4.28 -13.99
N GLY A 194 15.88 -3.46 -14.00
CA GLY A 194 16.31 -2.73 -15.19
C GLY A 194 15.27 -1.74 -15.71
N LEU A 195 14.43 -1.17 -14.82
CA LEU A 195 13.28 -0.34 -15.16
C LEU A 195 13.21 0.90 -14.26
N ASP A 196 12.97 2.07 -14.85
CA ASP A 196 12.71 3.29 -14.09
C ASP A 196 11.27 3.30 -13.55
N TRP A 197 11.11 2.93 -12.29
CA TRP A 197 9.81 2.89 -11.62
C TRP A 197 9.18 4.27 -11.46
N TYR A 198 9.97 5.36 -11.39
CA TYR A 198 9.42 6.72 -11.33
C TYR A 198 8.78 7.17 -12.64
N GLN A 199 9.20 6.61 -13.78
CA GLN A 199 8.55 6.84 -15.07
C GLN A 199 7.42 5.83 -15.33
N ALA A 200 7.67 4.57 -15.02
CA ALA A 200 6.73 3.48 -15.30
C ALA A 200 5.52 3.47 -14.37
N GLY A 201 5.68 3.89 -13.10
CA GLY A 201 4.66 3.85 -12.07
C GLY A 201 3.54 4.89 -12.23
N CYS A 202 2.69 4.98 -11.22
CA CYS A 202 1.60 5.94 -11.12
C CYS A 202 2.18 7.31 -10.71
N THR A 203 2.37 8.17 -11.69
CA THR A 203 2.96 9.50 -11.51
C THR A 203 1.88 10.59 -11.52
N PRO A 204 2.13 11.77 -10.92
CA PRO A 204 1.21 12.90 -11.01
C PRO A 204 0.83 13.27 -12.45
N GLY A 205 1.81 13.23 -13.39
CA GLY A 205 1.54 13.51 -14.81
C GLY A 205 0.60 12.51 -15.46
N LYS A 206 0.71 11.20 -15.12
CA LYS A 206 -0.25 10.19 -15.60
C LYS A 206 -1.66 10.37 -15.02
N LEU A 207 -1.76 11.00 -13.86
CA LEU A 207 -3.02 11.32 -13.20
C LEU A 207 -3.58 12.69 -13.60
N GLY A 208 -2.80 13.49 -14.35
CA GLY A 208 -3.20 14.86 -14.76
C GLY A 208 -3.24 15.85 -13.60
N ILE A 209 -2.43 15.64 -12.56
CA ILE A 209 -2.42 16.46 -11.34
C ILE A 209 -1.06 17.09 -11.03
N ASP A 210 -0.08 16.94 -11.92
CA ASP A 210 1.31 17.38 -11.74
C ASP A 210 1.48 18.89 -11.68
N ILE A 211 0.54 19.65 -12.24
CA ILE A 211 0.52 21.12 -12.26
C ILE A 211 -0.36 21.72 -11.16
N MET A 212 -1.09 20.91 -10.39
CA MET A 212 -2.03 21.43 -9.41
C MET A 212 -1.34 21.94 -8.14
N GLN A 213 -1.76 23.10 -7.69
CA GLN A 213 -1.45 23.58 -6.35
C GLN A 213 -2.25 22.80 -5.28
N PRO A 214 -1.79 22.72 -4.01
CA PRO A 214 -2.43 21.93 -2.96
C PRO A 214 -3.92 22.23 -2.77
N GLU A 215 -4.29 23.52 -2.81
CA GLU A 215 -5.69 23.96 -2.63
C GLU A 215 -6.57 23.53 -3.81
N ALA A 216 -6.08 23.70 -5.04
CA ALA A 216 -6.76 23.27 -6.25
C ALA A 216 -6.94 21.75 -6.28
N PHE A 217 -5.93 21.00 -5.85
CA PHE A 217 -6.01 19.56 -5.75
C PHE A 217 -7.03 19.11 -4.71
N ALA A 218 -7.05 19.73 -3.52
CA ALA A 218 -8.05 19.43 -2.51
C ALA A 218 -9.48 19.68 -3.01
N GLN A 219 -9.69 20.78 -3.75
CA GLN A 219 -10.98 21.07 -4.38
C GLN A 219 -11.32 20.06 -5.47
N TYR A 220 -10.35 19.70 -6.32
CA TYR A 220 -10.53 18.67 -7.34
C TYR A 220 -10.96 17.32 -6.73
N LEU A 221 -10.33 16.88 -5.64
CA LEU A 221 -10.73 15.68 -4.95
C LEU A 221 -12.20 15.72 -4.49
N GLN A 222 -12.68 16.88 -4.05
CA GLN A 222 -14.06 17.04 -3.56
C GLN A 222 -15.08 17.13 -4.70
N THR A 223 -14.76 17.83 -5.77
CA THR A 223 -15.74 18.20 -6.81
C THR A 223 -15.60 17.41 -8.11
N GLY A 224 -14.43 16.83 -8.39
CA GLY A 224 -14.10 16.22 -9.67
C GLY A 224 -13.91 17.22 -10.81
N ILE A 225 -13.93 18.52 -10.53
CA ILE A 225 -13.85 19.58 -11.54
C ILE A 225 -12.45 20.18 -11.51
N LEU A 226 -11.75 20.06 -12.63
CA LEU A 226 -10.52 20.79 -12.88
C LEU A 226 -10.86 22.26 -13.06
N GLN A 227 -10.32 23.12 -12.20
CA GLN A 227 -10.42 24.56 -12.45
C GLN A 227 -9.41 24.91 -13.56
N PRO A 228 -9.82 25.70 -14.60
CA PRO A 228 -8.87 26.24 -15.53
C PRO A 228 -7.88 27.14 -14.78
N GLU A 229 -6.61 27.06 -15.14
CA GLU A 229 -5.61 28.04 -14.68
C GLU A 229 -6.05 29.43 -15.13
N GLU A 230 -6.08 30.41 -14.20
CA GLU A 230 -6.27 31.82 -14.52
C GLU A 230 -5.01 32.42 -15.15
#